data_ca16284e45782c6960da1918a772f7a2
#
_entry.id   ca16284e45782c6960da1918a772f7a2
#
_cell.length_a   1.000
_cell.length_b   1.000
_cell.length_c   1.000
_cell.angle_alpha   90.00
_cell.angle_beta   90.00
_cell.angle_gamma   90.00
#
_symmetry.space_group_name_H-M   'P 1'
#
loop_
_entity.id
_entity.type
_entity.pdbx_description
1 polymer ?
#
loop_
_entity_poly.entity_id
_entity_poly.type
_entity_poly.pdbx_seq_one_letter_code
_entity_poly.pdbx_strand_id
1 'polypeptide(L)'
;YYNYKYNFKLDIPNNLVNKIYSEQEYQGENTLFKFYYHDSVENEPKNIFTIIVSPKPVADEGKNITNKSSMILAENYDNTFILQKNNEELLKALNITTEALMEYFSLIY
;
A
#
# COMPACT_ATOMS: atom_id res chain seq x y z
N TYR A 1 -11.01 -0.83 3.61
CA TYR A 1 -10.45 0.52 3.38
C TYR A 1 -10.83 1.02 1.98
N TYR A 2 -11.48 2.17 1.91
CA TYR A 2 -11.88 2.80 0.65
C TYR A 2 -11.23 4.16 0.51
N ASN A 3 -10.70 4.46 -0.67
CA ASN A 3 -10.15 5.76 -0.98
C ASN A 3 -10.83 6.32 -2.23
N TYR A 4 -11.78 7.22 -2.03
CA TYR A 4 -12.56 7.78 -3.14
C TYR A 4 -11.85 8.93 -3.85
N LYS A 5 -10.82 9.50 -3.24
CA LYS A 5 -10.03 10.54 -3.91
C LYS A 5 -9.22 9.96 -5.07
N TYR A 6 -8.66 8.78 -4.87
CA TYR A 6 -7.84 8.12 -5.89
C TYR A 6 -8.52 6.89 -6.49
N ASN A 7 -9.76 6.62 -6.06
CA ASN A 7 -10.60 5.55 -6.62
C ASN A 7 -9.98 4.16 -6.50
N PHE A 8 -9.55 3.81 -5.31
CA PHE A 8 -9.13 2.44 -5.02
C PHE A 8 -9.68 1.97 -3.68
N LYS A 9 -9.69 0.68 -3.50
CA LYS A 9 -10.06 0.08 -2.22
C LYS A 9 -9.09 -1.03 -1.86
N LEU A 10 -9.02 -1.33 -0.57
CA LEU A 10 -8.20 -2.41 -0.05
C LEU A 10 -9.08 -3.25 0.88
N ASP A 11 -9.31 -4.51 0.50
CA ASP A 11 -10.13 -5.44 1.27
C ASP A 11 -9.25 -6.16 2.29
N ILE A 12 -9.20 -5.60 3.50
CA ILE A 12 -8.38 -6.16 4.59
C ILE A 12 -9.15 -7.29 5.26
N PRO A 13 -8.50 -8.47 5.46
CA PRO A 13 -9.15 -9.59 6.12
C PRO A 13 -9.67 -9.25 7.50
N ASN A 14 -10.79 -9.85 7.91
CA ASN A 14 -11.45 -9.55 9.19
C ASN A 14 -10.54 -9.74 10.39
N ASN A 15 -9.62 -10.71 10.35
CA ASN A 15 -8.71 -10.95 11.45
C ASN A 15 -7.65 -9.86 11.61
N LEU A 16 -7.50 -8.99 10.62
CA LEU A 16 -6.50 -7.92 10.63
C LEU A 16 -7.11 -6.52 10.67
N VAL A 17 -8.41 -6.40 10.41
CA VAL A 17 -9.04 -5.10 10.19
C VAL A 17 -8.90 -4.15 11.39
N ASN A 18 -8.87 -4.68 12.61
CA ASN A 18 -8.71 -3.87 13.82
C ASN A 18 -7.25 -3.66 14.20
N LYS A 19 -6.31 -4.25 13.46
CA LYS A 19 -4.89 -4.19 13.77
C LYS A 19 -4.09 -3.41 12.74
N ILE A 20 -4.70 -3.05 11.63
CA ILE A 20 -4.05 -2.31 10.55
C ILE A 20 -4.70 -0.94 10.41
N TYR A 21 -3.88 0.10 10.35
CA TYR A 21 -4.34 1.45 10.06
C TYR A 21 -3.38 2.10 9.06
N SER A 22 -3.82 3.21 8.47
CA SER A 22 -3.04 3.89 7.45
C SER A 22 -2.72 5.32 7.83
N GLU A 23 -1.59 5.81 7.35
CA GLU A 23 -1.22 7.22 7.41
C GLU A 23 -0.91 7.69 5.99
N GLN A 24 -1.32 8.91 5.69
CA GLN A 24 -1.09 9.51 4.38
C GLN A 24 0.07 10.49 4.45
N GLU A 25 0.96 10.41 3.48
CA GLU A 25 2.12 11.29 3.39
C GLU A 25 2.29 11.74 1.94
N TYR A 26 2.71 12.98 1.75
CA TYR A 26 2.99 13.52 0.42
C TYR A 26 4.48 13.59 0.21
N GLN A 27 4.94 13.09 -0.95
CA GLN A 27 6.33 13.10 -1.32
C GLN A 27 6.46 13.58 -2.76
N GLY A 28 6.69 14.90 -2.95
CA GLY A 28 6.63 15.51 -4.26
C GLY A 28 5.22 15.43 -4.83
N GLU A 29 5.08 14.87 -6.02
CA GLU A 29 3.77 14.67 -6.64
C GLU A 29 3.12 13.34 -6.24
N ASN A 30 3.86 12.49 -5.53
CA ASN A 30 3.36 11.20 -5.11
C ASN A 30 2.63 11.31 -3.77
N THR A 31 1.60 10.48 -3.61
CA THR A 31 0.91 10.33 -2.34
C THR A 31 1.18 8.92 -1.83
N LEU A 32 1.65 8.82 -0.60
CA LEU A 32 1.98 7.56 0.03
C LEU A 32 0.93 7.21 1.07
N PHE A 33 0.36 6.01 0.96
CA PHE A 33 -0.54 5.47 1.97
C PHE A 33 0.23 4.37 2.68
N LYS A 34 0.75 4.71 3.87
CA LYS A 34 1.56 3.79 4.67
C LYS A 34 0.66 3.00 5.60
N PHE A 35 0.75 1.69 5.53
CA PHE A 35 -0.09 0.80 6.34
C PHE A 35 0.75 0.21 7.46
N TYR A 36 0.21 0.33 8.69
CA TYR A 36 0.89 -0.07 9.92
C TYR A 36 0.14 -1.19 10.60
N TYR A 37 0.88 -2.12 11.16
CA TYR A 37 0.34 -3.19 11.99
C TYR A 37 0.59 -2.87 13.45
N HIS A 38 -0.46 -2.93 14.27
CA HIS A 38 -0.40 -2.65 15.70
C HIS A 38 -1.35 -3.60 16.42
N ASP A 39 -0.81 -4.60 17.10
CA ASP A 39 -1.63 -5.64 17.71
C ASP A 39 -1.84 -5.48 19.22
N SER A 40 -1.10 -4.59 19.88
CA SER A 40 -1.28 -4.33 21.29
C SER A 40 -0.82 -2.93 21.66
N VAL A 41 -1.28 -2.45 22.82
CA VAL A 41 -0.90 -1.13 23.33
C VAL A 41 0.60 -1.07 23.66
N GLU A 42 1.19 -2.22 23.98
CA GLU A 42 2.59 -2.29 24.39
C GLU A 42 3.58 -2.32 23.23
N ASN A 43 3.13 -2.69 22.03
CA ASN A 43 3.98 -2.78 20.86
C ASN A 43 3.88 -1.51 20.00
N GLU A 44 5.01 -1.06 19.48
CA GLU A 44 5.00 0.05 18.56
C GLU A 44 4.41 -0.36 17.21
N PRO A 45 3.65 0.53 16.54
CA PRO A 45 3.17 0.25 15.20
C PRO A 45 4.32 0.01 14.24
N LYS A 46 4.16 -0.95 13.33
CA LYS A 46 5.19 -1.29 12.34
C LYS A 46 4.64 -1.11 10.95
N ASN A 47 5.35 -0.35 10.13
CA ASN A 47 4.98 -0.16 8.73
C ASN A 47 5.20 -1.46 7.97
N ILE A 48 4.13 -2.07 7.47
CA ILE A 48 4.20 -3.35 6.79
C ILE A 48 4.23 -3.20 5.28
N PHE A 49 3.46 -2.28 4.73
CA PHE A 49 3.51 -1.97 3.30
C PHE A 49 3.01 -0.56 3.03
N THR A 50 3.30 -0.06 1.84
CA THR A 50 2.88 1.27 1.40
C THR A 50 2.29 1.16 -0.01
N ILE A 51 1.20 1.88 -0.25
CA ILE A 51 0.68 2.06 -1.60
C ILE A 51 1.04 3.48 -2.03
N ILE A 52 1.79 3.58 -3.11
CA ILE A 52 2.22 4.86 -3.67
C ILE A 52 1.34 5.18 -4.85
N VAL A 53 0.67 6.32 -4.81
CA VAL A 53 -0.13 6.82 -5.93
C VAL A 53 0.68 7.88 -6.64
N SER A 54 1.06 7.57 -7.89
CA SER A 54 1.90 8.44 -8.71
C SER A 54 1.09 8.94 -9.91
N PRO A 55 1.00 10.26 -10.13
CA PRO A 55 0.24 10.79 -11.25
C PRO A 55 0.89 10.46 -12.59
N LYS A 56 0.07 10.25 -13.60
CA LYS A 56 0.55 10.01 -14.97
C LYS A 56 0.71 11.34 -15.71
N PRO A 57 1.64 11.41 -16.70
CA PRO A 57 2.55 10.36 -17.10
C PRO A 57 3.56 10.08 -15.99
N VAL A 58 3.96 8.80 -15.87
CA VAL A 58 4.97 8.42 -14.88
C VAL A 58 6.29 9.00 -15.37
N ALA A 59 6.76 10.03 -14.71
CA ALA A 59 8.06 10.62 -14.99
C ALA A 59 9.17 9.62 -14.59
N ASP A 60 10.41 9.99 -14.90
CA ASP A 60 11.55 9.14 -14.54
C ASP A 60 11.59 8.81 -13.05
N GLU A 61 10.96 9.64 -12.24
CA GLU A 61 10.82 9.41 -10.80
C GLU A 61 10.08 8.13 -10.47
N GLY A 62 9.10 7.74 -11.29
CA GLY A 62 8.36 6.50 -11.09
C GLY A 62 9.24 5.28 -11.22
N LYS A 63 10.28 5.36 -12.03
CA LYS A 63 11.23 4.26 -12.21
C LYS A 63 12.17 4.14 -11.02
N ASN A 64 12.43 5.23 -10.34
CA ASN A 64 13.32 5.23 -9.17
C ASN A 64 12.64 4.71 -7.92
N ILE A 65 11.30 4.68 -7.90
CA ILE A 65 10.56 4.16 -6.77
C ILE A 65 10.54 2.65 -6.78
N THR A 66 10.55 2.03 -7.97
CA THR A 66 10.50 0.58 -8.10
C THR A 66 11.86 -0.02 -7.77
N ASN A 67 11.84 -0.96 -6.84
CA ASN A 67 13.02 -1.72 -6.43
C ASN A 67 12.60 -3.18 -6.20
N LYS A 68 13.45 -3.98 -5.59
CA LYS A 68 13.14 -5.40 -5.35
C LYS A 68 11.90 -5.63 -4.51
N SER A 69 11.53 -4.66 -3.68
CA SER A 69 10.36 -4.76 -2.79
C SER A 69 9.15 -4.01 -3.32
N SER A 70 9.24 -3.47 -4.52
CA SER A 70 8.17 -2.66 -5.11
C SER A 70 7.65 -3.26 -6.40
N MET A 71 6.36 -3.08 -6.66
CA MET A 71 5.73 -3.56 -7.88
C MET A 71 4.51 -2.71 -8.23
N ILE A 72 4.18 -2.64 -9.51
CA ILE A 72 2.99 -1.93 -9.97
C ILE A 72 1.76 -2.80 -9.70
N LEU A 73 0.81 -2.28 -8.91
CA LEU A 73 -0.44 -2.96 -8.62
C LEU A 73 -1.44 -2.78 -9.75
N ALA A 74 -1.59 -1.55 -10.23
CA ALA A 74 -2.56 -1.21 -11.23
C ALA A 74 -2.28 0.17 -11.80
N GLU A 75 -2.96 0.51 -12.89
CA GLU A 75 -2.93 1.82 -13.48
C GLU A 75 -4.34 2.19 -13.91
N ASN A 76 -4.71 3.46 -13.71
CA ASN A 76 -5.91 4.00 -14.33
C ASN A 76 -5.53 5.20 -15.18
N TYR A 77 -6.53 5.96 -15.64
CA TYR A 77 -6.27 7.08 -16.54
C TYR A 77 -5.34 8.14 -15.91
N ASP A 78 -5.52 8.39 -14.61
CA ASP A 78 -4.83 9.50 -13.93
C ASP A 78 -3.60 9.09 -13.14
N ASN A 79 -3.53 7.84 -12.67
CA ASN A 79 -2.51 7.44 -11.71
C ASN A 79 -1.97 6.03 -11.94
N THR A 80 -0.75 5.82 -11.45
CA THR A 80 -0.14 4.50 -11.31
C THR A 80 -0.10 4.18 -9.82
N PHE A 81 -0.50 2.96 -9.47
CA PHE A 81 -0.54 2.48 -8.08
C PHE A 81 0.59 1.48 -7.88
N ILE A 82 1.47 1.78 -6.93
CA ILE A 82 2.68 0.99 -6.67
C ILE A 82 2.61 0.43 -5.26
N LEU A 83 2.85 -0.88 -5.13
CA LEU A 83 2.98 -1.53 -3.83
C LEU A 83 4.45 -1.55 -3.44
N GLN A 84 4.75 -1.12 -2.22
CA GLN A 84 6.07 -1.23 -1.62
C GLN A 84 5.95 -2.05 -0.34
N LYS A 85 6.68 -3.16 -0.26
CA LYS A 85 6.69 -3.99 0.94
C LYS A 85 7.78 -3.46 1.88
N ASN A 86 7.38 -3.08 3.08
CA ASN A 86 8.27 -2.42 4.03
C ASN A 86 8.80 -3.34 5.13
N ASN A 87 8.08 -4.43 5.42
CA ASN A 87 8.51 -5.38 6.44
C ASN A 87 8.12 -6.79 6.00
N GLU A 88 8.98 -7.43 5.22
CA GLU A 88 8.69 -8.74 4.67
C GLU A 88 8.61 -9.84 5.75
N GLU A 89 9.40 -9.72 6.81
CA GLU A 89 9.36 -10.69 7.89
C GLU A 89 8.01 -10.69 8.60
N LEU A 90 7.47 -9.50 8.88
CA LEU A 90 6.18 -9.38 9.53
C LEU A 90 5.05 -9.81 8.60
N LEU A 91 5.15 -9.49 7.31
CA LEU A 91 4.18 -9.96 6.32
C LEU A 91 4.13 -11.49 6.28
N LYS A 92 5.28 -12.15 6.33
CA LYS A 92 5.34 -13.60 6.39
C LYS A 92 4.72 -14.13 7.68
N ALA A 93 5.01 -13.50 8.81
CA ALA A 93 4.47 -13.91 10.10
C ALA A 93 2.95 -13.80 10.14
N LEU A 94 2.39 -12.84 9.41
CA LEU A 94 0.95 -12.63 9.30
C LEU A 94 0.31 -13.43 8.17
N ASN A 95 1.11 -14.22 7.45
CA ASN A 95 0.66 -14.99 6.28
C ASN A 95 0.10 -14.10 5.15
N ILE A 96 0.65 -12.90 5.03
CA ILE A 96 0.27 -11.98 3.96
C ILE A 96 1.29 -12.11 2.84
N THR A 97 0.89 -12.74 1.75
CA THR A 97 1.75 -12.90 0.58
C THR A 97 1.59 -11.71 -0.37
N THR A 98 2.50 -11.59 -1.33
CA THR A 98 2.38 -10.58 -2.38
C THR A 98 1.08 -10.77 -3.16
N GLU A 99 0.75 -12.02 -3.49
CA GLU A 99 -0.48 -12.35 -4.19
C GLU A 99 -1.71 -11.93 -3.39
N ALA A 100 -1.68 -12.14 -2.06
CA ALA A 100 -2.78 -11.72 -1.20
C ALA A 100 -2.94 -10.20 -1.21
N LEU A 101 -1.85 -9.45 -1.15
CA LEU A 101 -1.91 -7.99 -1.21
C LEU A 101 -2.50 -7.52 -2.54
N MET A 102 -2.13 -8.17 -3.63
CA MET A 102 -2.69 -7.85 -4.95
C MET A 102 -4.18 -8.14 -5.02
N GLU A 103 -4.65 -9.19 -4.36
CA GLU A 103 -6.06 -9.53 -4.30
C GLU A 103 -6.86 -8.55 -3.44
N TYR A 104 -6.25 -8.03 -2.38
CA TYR A 104 -6.91 -7.04 -1.51
C TYR A 104 -7.13 -5.73 -2.22
N PHE A 105 -6.26 -5.38 -3.16
CA PHE A 105 -6.32 -4.11 -3.88
C PHE A 105 -7.26 -4.21 -5.07
N SER A 106 -8.11 -3.19 -5.25
CA SER A 106 -8.97 -3.07 -6.43
C SER A 106 -9.19 -1.61 -6.76
N LEU A 107 -9.34 -1.33 -8.05
CA LEU A 107 -9.75 0.00 -8.48
C LEU A 107 -11.27 0.13 -8.33
N ILE A 108 -11.72 1.32 -7.97
CA ILE A 108 -13.15 1.65 -7.89
C ILE A 108 -13.51 2.40 -9.18
N TYR A 109 -14.53 1.92 -9.86
CA TYR A 109 -15.00 2.55 -11.11
C TYR A 109 -16.37 3.18 -10.92
#